data_4eb0e45d32430910bf419858edf9f815
#
_entry.id   4eb0e45d32430910bf419858edf9f815
#
_cell.length_a   1.000
_cell.length_b   1.000
_cell.length_c   1.000
_cell.angle_alpha   90.00
_cell.angle_beta   90.00
_cell.angle_gamma   90.00
#
_symmetry.space_group_name_H-M   'P 1'
#
loop_
_entity.id
_entity.type
_entity.pdbx_description
1 polymer ?
#
loop_
_entity_poly.entity_id
_entity_poly.type
_entity_poly.pdbx_seq_one_letter_code
_entity_poly.pdbx_strand_id
1 'polypeptide(L)'
;MELAPRTYRITRAELVRYAGASGDFNPIHWSDRIANGVGLPGVIAHGMYTMALVARAVVEWTGDPAAIVDLRVRFTRPVPVPDTDEGTELMVTATVRDGEPYPELVLTATCAGEKVLGMAVATVRALAPAR
;
A
#
# COMPACT_ATOMS: atom_id res chain seq x y z
N MET A 1 -5.96 -19.33 5.93
CA MET A 1 -6.23 -19.30 4.49
C MET A 1 -5.53 -18.07 3.91
N GLU A 2 -4.82 -18.28 2.84
CA GLU A 2 -4.14 -17.19 2.13
C GLU A 2 -5.01 -16.69 0.99
N LEU A 3 -5.01 -15.37 0.79
CA LEU A 3 -5.73 -14.75 -0.32
C LEU A 3 -4.80 -14.58 -1.52
N ALA A 4 -5.40 -14.50 -2.71
CA ALA A 4 -4.61 -14.32 -3.93
C ALA A 4 -3.85 -13.00 -3.90
N PRO A 5 -2.55 -12.98 -4.22
CA PRO A 5 -1.77 -11.75 -4.22
C PRO A 5 -2.35 -10.69 -5.15
N ARG A 6 -2.20 -9.42 -4.76
CA ARG A 6 -2.54 -8.26 -5.59
C ARG A 6 -1.28 -7.47 -5.85
N THR A 7 -1.10 -7.05 -7.08
CA THR A 7 0.08 -6.30 -7.51
C THR A 7 -0.36 -4.97 -8.12
N TYR A 8 0.29 -3.90 -7.70
CA TYR A 8 -0.01 -2.55 -8.16
C TYR A 8 1.27 -1.89 -8.65
N ARG A 9 1.21 -1.29 -9.84
CA ARG A 9 2.32 -0.51 -10.38
C ARG A 9 2.23 0.91 -9.85
N ILE A 10 3.37 1.45 -9.41
CA ILE A 10 3.50 2.82 -8.93
C ILE A 10 4.49 3.53 -9.83
N THR A 11 4.05 4.61 -10.47
CA THR A 11 4.88 5.45 -11.35
C THR A 11 4.96 6.87 -10.80
N ARG A 12 5.91 7.65 -11.31
CA ARG A 12 6.05 9.07 -10.95
C ARG A 12 4.77 9.86 -11.27
N ALA A 13 4.11 9.54 -12.38
CA ALA A 13 2.85 10.20 -12.75
C ALA A 13 1.77 10.01 -11.68
N GLU A 14 1.71 8.84 -11.09
CA GLU A 14 0.73 8.56 -10.01
C GLU A 14 1.05 9.34 -8.74
N LEU A 15 2.33 9.53 -8.42
CA LEU A 15 2.72 10.32 -7.27
C LEU A 15 2.34 11.81 -7.47
N VAL A 16 2.47 12.31 -8.70
CA VAL A 16 2.03 13.67 -9.03
C VAL A 16 0.53 13.81 -8.85
N ARG A 17 -0.25 12.85 -9.34
CA ARG A 17 -1.70 12.85 -9.17
C ARG A 17 -2.09 12.79 -7.69
N TYR A 18 -1.44 11.92 -6.93
CA TYR A 18 -1.72 11.78 -5.50
C TYR A 18 -1.37 13.07 -4.74
N ALA A 19 -0.25 13.71 -5.05
CA ALA A 19 0.11 14.99 -4.47
C ALA A 19 -0.99 16.05 -4.71
N GLY A 20 -1.51 16.10 -5.92
CA GLY A 20 -2.61 17.01 -6.27
C GLY A 20 -3.91 16.68 -5.55
N ALA A 21 -4.23 15.41 -5.40
CA ALA A 21 -5.46 14.97 -4.73
C ALA A 21 -5.40 15.12 -3.21
N SER A 22 -4.25 14.83 -2.59
CA SER A 22 -4.08 14.85 -1.14
C SER A 22 -3.64 16.20 -0.58
N GLY A 23 -3.06 17.05 -1.41
CA GLY A 23 -2.43 18.29 -0.95
C GLY A 23 -1.04 18.08 -0.34
N ASP A 24 -0.50 16.87 -0.40
CA ASP A 24 0.85 16.58 0.11
C ASP A 24 1.88 16.78 -0.99
N PHE A 25 2.44 17.98 -1.03
CA PHE A 25 3.47 18.38 -2.00
C PHE A 25 4.88 18.30 -1.45
N ASN A 26 5.11 17.49 -0.42
CA ASN A 26 6.47 17.32 0.12
C ASN A 26 7.42 16.92 -1.01
N PRO A 27 8.52 17.68 -1.22
CA PRO A 27 9.41 17.45 -2.37
C PRO A 27 10.09 16.07 -2.42
N ILE A 28 10.11 15.31 -1.34
CA ILE A 28 10.64 13.94 -1.36
C ILE A 28 9.83 13.02 -2.29
N HIS A 29 8.63 13.44 -2.67
CA HIS A 29 7.75 12.67 -3.55
C HIS A 29 7.81 13.12 -5.02
N TRP A 30 8.63 14.12 -5.34
CA TRP A 30 8.76 14.59 -6.74
C TRP A 30 10.13 15.12 -7.12
N SER A 31 11.06 15.29 -6.18
CA SER A 31 12.40 15.80 -6.44
C SER A 31 13.47 14.82 -5.94
N ASP A 32 14.17 14.18 -6.88
CA ASP A 32 15.30 13.29 -6.52
C ASP A 32 16.39 14.06 -5.79
N ARG A 33 16.67 15.28 -6.20
CA ARG A 33 17.69 16.12 -5.56
C ARG A 33 17.38 16.33 -4.07
N ILE A 34 16.12 16.63 -3.74
CA ILE A 34 15.75 16.86 -2.35
C ILE A 34 15.65 15.55 -1.58
N ALA A 35 15.12 14.50 -2.19
CA ALA A 35 15.06 13.18 -1.56
C ALA A 35 16.49 12.69 -1.21
N ASN A 36 17.42 12.78 -2.16
CA ASN A 36 18.81 12.42 -1.92
C ASN A 36 19.45 13.27 -0.83
N GLY A 37 19.11 14.55 -0.79
CA GLY A 37 19.65 15.50 0.20
C GLY A 37 19.27 15.18 1.64
N VAL A 38 18.16 14.46 1.85
CA VAL A 38 17.72 14.02 3.18
C VAL A 38 18.02 12.55 3.45
N GLY A 39 18.84 11.91 2.62
CA GLY A 39 19.31 10.54 2.85
C GLY A 39 18.45 9.46 2.24
N LEU A 40 17.49 9.80 1.38
CA LEU A 40 16.69 8.81 0.68
C LEU A 40 17.38 8.40 -0.63
N PRO A 41 17.09 7.18 -1.16
CA PRO A 41 17.71 6.71 -2.40
C PRO A 41 17.23 7.48 -3.65
N GLY A 42 16.14 8.21 -3.55
CA GLY A 42 15.50 8.99 -4.60
C GLY A 42 14.09 9.30 -4.18
N VAL A 43 13.27 9.71 -5.12
CA VAL A 43 11.84 9.96 -4.86
C VAL A 43 11.18 8.70 -4.33
N ILE A 44 10.37 8.86 -3.29
CA ILE A 44 9.60 7.79 -2.66
C ILE A 44 8.11 8.06 -2.74
N ALA A 45 7.31 6.99 -2.73
CA ALA A 45 5.87 7.11 -2.67
C ALA A 45 5.43 7.71 -1.33
N HIS A 46 4.32 8.44 -1.35
CA HIS A 46 3.65 8.87 -0.12
C HIS A 46 3.26 7.62 0.68
N GLY A 47 3.51 7.62 1.98
CA GLY A 47 3.09 6.51 2.84
C GLY A 47 1.59 6.27 2.74
N MET A 48 0.79 7.33 2.77
CA MET A 48 -0.66 7.22 2.66
C MET A 48 -1.12 6.69 1.30
N TYR A 49 -0.35 6.91 0.22
CA TYR A 49 -0.64 6.30 -1.07
C TYR A 49 -0.42 4.79 -1.04
N THR A 50 0.67 4.35 -0.43
CA THR A 50 0.93 2.91 -0.21
C THR A 50 -0.20 2.29 0.61
N MET A 51 -0.61 2.94 1.68
CA MET A 51 -1.73 2.48 2.51
C MET A 51 -3.05 2.41 1.71
N ALA A 52 -3.28 3.37 0.82
CA ALA A 52 -4.46 3.37 -0.04
C ALA A 52 -4.47 2.18 -1.00
N LEU A 53 -3.32 1.78 -1.54
CA LEU A 53 -3.21 0.59 -2.38
C LEU A 53 -3.49 -0.69 -1.59
N VAL A 54 -3.03 -0.75 -0.35
CA VAL A 54 -3.35 -1.87 0.55
C VAL A 54 -4.85 -1.91 0.83
N ALA A 55 -5.48 -0.77 1.09
CA ALA A 55 -6.93 -0.69 1.26
C ALA A 55 -7.66 -1.14 0.00
N ARG A 56 -7.16 -0.79 -1.18
CA ARG A 56 -7.71 -1.26 -2.46
C ARG A 56 -7.66 -2.79 -2.57
N ALA A 57 -6.55 -3.40 -2.17
CA ALA A 57 -6.45 -4.86 -2.16
C ALA A 57 -7.51 -5.48 -1.25
N VAL A 58 -7.71 -4.91 -0.06
CA VAL A 58 -8.75 -5.39 0.87
C VAL A 58 -10.14 -5.26 0.26
N VAL A 59 -10.44 -4.15 -0.42
CA VAL A 59 -11.72 -3.97 -1.13
C VAL A 59 -11.89 -5.01 -2.22
N GLU A 60 -10.83 -5.30 -2.97
CA GLU A 60 -10.91 -6.32 -4.04
C GLU A 60 -11.16 -7.72 -3.48
N TRP A 61 -10.56 -8.06 -2.33
CA TRP A 61 -10.78 -9.35 -1.68
C TRP A 61 -12.16 -9.47 -1.02
N THR A 62 -12.67 -8.39 -0.46
CA THR A 62 -13.98 -8.40 0.20
C THR A 62 -15.13 -8.19 -0.78
N GLY A 63 -14.86 -7.55 -1.91
CA GLY A 63 -15.89 -7.17 -2.88
C GLY A 63 -16.77 -6.00 -2.45
N ASP A 64 -16.43 -5.34 -1.33
CA ASP A 64 -17.27 -4.28 -0.77
C ASP A 64 -16.41 -3.26 -0.01
N PRO A 65 -16.33 -2.00 -0.47
CA PRO A 65 -15.58 -0.97 0.25
C PRO A 65 -16.12 -0.70 1.66
N ALA A 66 -17.39 -0.99 1.92
CA ALA A 66 -17.98 -0.83 3.24
C ALA A 66 -17.63 -1.98 4.21
N ALA A 67 -16.94 -3.02 3.74
CA ALA A 67 -16.55 -4.13 4.59
C ALA A 67 -15.39 -3.79 5.54
N ILE A 68 -14.59 -2.78 5.23
CA ILE A 68 -13.44 -2.42 6.08
C ILE A 68 -13.94 -1.72 7.34
N VAL A 69 -13.68 -2.33 8.48
CA VAL A 69 -14.02 -1.78 9.81
C VAL A 69 -12.83 -0.99 10.35
N ASP A 70 -11.62 -1.50 10.16
CA ASP A 70 -10.39 -0.89 10.64
C ASP A 70 -9.23 -1.30 9.74
N LEU A 71 -8.29 -0.41 9.54
CA LEU A 71 -7.05 -0.68 8.82
C LEU A 71 -5.90 -0.01 9.57
N ARG A 72 -4.95 -0.82 10.01
CA ARG A 72 -3.77 -0.36 10.75
C ARG A 72 -2.52 -0.81 10.04
N VAL A 73 -1.58 0.11 9.88
CA VAL A 73 -0.28 -0.17 9.28
C VAL A 73 0.81 0.60 10.03
N ARG A 74 2.03 0.09 9.97
CA ARG A 74 3.23 0.82 10.37
C ARG A 74 4.12 0.94 9.15
N PHE A 75 4.56 2.14 8.82
CA PHE A 75 5.51 2.36 7.73
C PHE A 75 6.92 2.01 8.21
N THR A 76 7.53 1.01 7.60
CA THR A 76 8.84 0.51 8.02
C THR A 76 9.96 0.82 7.03
N ARG A 77 9.64 0.94 5.74
CA ARG A 77 10.59 1.29 4.69
C ARG A 77 9.94 2.17 3.65
N PRO A 78 10.68 3.12 3.07
CA PRO A 78 10.17 3.88 1.93
C PRO A 78 9.98 2.96 0.71
N VAL A 79 9.10 3.39 -0.19
CA VAL A 79 8.88 2.74 -1.48
C VAL A 79 9.54 3.63 -2.54
N PRO A 80 10.78 3.34 -2.99
CA PRO A 80 11.41 4.12 -4.03
C PRO A 80 10.68 3.95 -5.37
N VAL A 81 10.48 5.05 -6.07
CA VAL A 81 9.81 5.06 -7.36
C VAL A 81 10.76 5.64 -8.41
N PRO A 82 11.41 4.80 -9.23
CA PRO A 82 12.32 5.30 -10.25
C PRO A 82 11.59 6.10 -11.33
N ASP A 83 12.30 7.02 -11.95
CA ASP A 83 11.76 7.84 -13.03
C ASP A 83 11.79 7.07 -14.35
N THR A 84 10.95 6.06 -14.45
CA THR A 84 10.78 5.22 -15.63
C THR A 84 9.28 5.02 -15.88
N ASP A 85 8.92 4.61 -17.09
CA ASP A 85 7.53 4.31 -17.41
C ASP A 85 7.00 3.13 -16.60
N GLU A 86 7.85 2.16 -16.26
CA GLU A 86 7.50 0.98 -15.48
C GLU A 86 7.33 1.29 -13.99
N GLY A 87 8.08 2.29 -13.48
CA GLY A 87 8.08 2.60 -12.07
C GLY A 87 8.52 1.43 -11.19
N THR A 88 7.72 1.13 -10.18
CA THR A 88 7.93 -0.03 -9.31
C THR A 88 6.62 -0.77 -9.08
N GLU A 89 6.71 -1.92 -8.45
CA GLU A 89 5.53 -2.72 -8.12
C GLU A 89 5.41 -2.90 -6.61
N LEU A 90 4.20 -2.73 -6.11
CA LEU A 90 3.83 -3.09 -4.76
C LEU A 90 3.02 -4.38 -4.81
N MET A 91 3.47 -5.42 -4.11
CA MET A 91 2.72 -6.67 -3.98
C MET A 91 2.10 -6.73 -2.58
N VAL A 92 0.81 -7.02 -2.53
CA VAL A 92 0.05 -7.14 -1.29
C VAL A 92 -0.48 -8.56 -1.17
N THR A 93 -0.17 -9.19 -0.06
CA THR A 93 -0.67 -10.51 0.29
C THR A 93 -1.40 -10.46 1.62
N ALA A 94 -2.26 -11.42 1.88
CA ALA A 94 -3.00 -11.48 3.13
C ALA A 94 -3.24 -12.92 3.56
N THR A 95 -3.21 -13.12 4.88
CA THR A 95 -3.64 -14.36 5.52
C THR A 95 -4.86 -14.03 6.39
N VAL A 96 -5.91 -14.82 6.24
CA VAL A 96 -7.14 -14.65 7.04
C VAL A 96 -6.89 -15.21 8.43
N ARG A 97 -7.24 -14.43 9.44
CA ARG A 97 -7.17 -14.81 10.86
C ARG A 97 -8.55 -14.64 11.48
N ASP A 98 -9.00 -15.66 12.20
CA ASP A 98 -10.27 -15.57 12.91
C ASP A 98 -10.21 -14.49 13.98
N GLY A 99 -11.33 -13.80 14.18
CA GLY A 99 -11.46 -12.74 15.17
C GLY A 99 -12.92 -12.48 15.49
N GLU A 100 -13.15 -11.97 16.68
CA GLU A 100 -14.50 -11.62 17.15
C GLU A 100 -14.58 -10.11 17.40
N PRO A 101 -15.64 -9.45 16.93
CA PRO A 101 -16.79 -9.99 16.17
C PRO A 101 -16.52 -10.18 14.68
N TYR A 102 -15.35 -9.79 14.16
CA TYR A 102 -15.03 -9.83 12.74
C TYR A 102 -13.67 -10.47 12.47
N PRO A 103 -13.51 -11.16 11.35
CA PRO A 103 -12.21 -11.69 10.95
C PRO A 103 -11.22 -10.57 10.63
N GLU A 104 -9.94 -10.91 10.69
CA GLU A 104 -8.85 -10.01 10.37
C GLU A 104 -8.05 -10.53 9.18
N LEU A 105 -7.54 -9.62 8.38
CA LEU A 105 -6.56 -9.93 7.34
C LEU A 105 -5.20 -9.44 7.83
N VAL A 106 -4.28 -10.39 8.00
CA VAL A 106 -2.87 -10.06 8.29
C VAL A 106 -2.19 -9.80 6.97
N LEU A 107 -1.78 -8.55 6.76
CA LEU A 107 -1.32 -8.05 5.47
C LEU A 107 0.19 -8.00 5.39
N THR A 108 0.72 -8.29 4.21
CA THR A 108 2.12 -8.07 3.89
C THR A 108 2.18 -7.26 2.60
N ALA A 109 2.93 -6.17 2.61
CA ALA A 109 3.19 -5.37 1.43
C ALA A 109 4.69 -5.34 1.17
N THR A 110 5.10 -5.72 -0.05
CA THR A 110 6.51 -5.77 -0.45
C THR A 110 6.74 -4.95 -1.71
N CYS A 111 7.92 -4.35 -1.78
CA CYS A 111 8.42 -3.67 -2.96
C CYS A 111 9.85 -4.14 -3.17
N ALA A 112 10.17 -4.61 -4.38
CA ALA A 112 11.48 -5.18 -4.71
C ALA A 112 11.93 -6.27 -3.71
N GLY A 113 10.98 -7.10 -3.28
CA GLY A 113 11.23 -8.20 -2.36
C GLY A 113 11.35 -7.81 -0.88
N GLU A 114 11.25 -6.53 -0.55
CA GLU A 114 11.39 -6.05 0.83
C GLU A 114 10.06 -5.57 1.40
N LYS A 115 9.80 -5.91 2.66
CA LYS A 115 8.61 -5.45 3.37
C LYS A 115 8.67 -3.95 3.59
N VAL A 116 7.60 -3.26 3.23
CA VAL A 116 7.50 -1.79 3.38
C VAL A 116 6.52 -1.39 4.49
N LEU A 117 5.70 -2.33 4.95
CA LEU A 117 4.80 -2.13 6.08
C LEU A 117 5.05 -3.18 7.15
N GLY A 118 4.88 -2.78 8.41
CA GLY A 118 4.87 -3.67 9.57
C GLY A 118 3.53 -3.64 10.26
N MET A 119 3.18 -4.73 10.96
CA MET A 119 1.96 -4.84 11.76
C MET A 119 0.71 -4.39 10.99
N ALA A 120 0.64 -4.74 9.71
CA ALA A 120 -0.47 -4.35 8.84
C ALA A 120 -1.64 -5.32 9.02
N VAL A 121 -2.78 -4.81 9.47
CA VAL A 121 -3.95 -5.63 9.77
C VAL A 121 -5.20 -4.87 9.31
N ALA A 122 -6.07 -5.55 8.57
CA ALA A 122 -7.40 -5.05 8.26
C ALA A 122 -8.43 -5.88 8.98
N THR A 123 -9.35 -5.24 9.67
CA THR A 123 -10.55 -5.89 10.22
C THR A 123 -11.68 -5.70 9.23
N VAL A 124 -12.32 -6.79 8.83
CA VAL A 124 -13.36 -6.75 7.78
C VAL A 124 -14.62 -7.47 8.24
N ARG A 125 -15.77 -6.98 7.78
CA ARG A 125 -17.07 -7.57 8.16
C ARG A 125 -17.26 -8.96 7.58
N ALA A 126 -16.86 -9.15 6.32
CA ALA A 126 -16.98 -10.41 5.61
C ALA A 126 -16.05 -10.44 4.42
N LEU A 127 -15.71 -11.65 3.97
CA LEU A 127 -14.98 -11.87 2.73
C LEU A 127 -15.99 -12.21 1.62
N ALA A 128 -15.61 -11.91 0.36
CA ALA A 128 -16.39 -12.33 -0.78
C ALA A 128 -16.46 -13.87 -0.82
N PRO A 129 -17.61 -14.45 -1.24
CA PRO A 129 -17.69 -15.90 -1.42
C PRO A 129 -16.61 -16.39 -2.39
N ALA A 130 -16.06 -17.58 -2.14
CA ALA A 130 -15.15 -18.23 -3.06
C ALA A 130 -15.88 -18.46 -4.39
N ARG A 131 -15.22 -18.10 -5.50
CA ARG A 131 -15.75 -18.29 -6.86
C ARG A 131 -15.11 -19.50 -7.52
#